data_ffca2741bfdb9e314ce3835c240b114c
#
_entry.id   ffca2741bfdb9e314ce3835c240b114c
#
_cell.length_a   1.000
_cell.length_b   1.000
_cell.length_c   1.000
_cell.angle_alpha   90.00
_cell.angle_beta   90.00
_cell.angle_gamma   90.00
#
_symmetry.space_group_name_H-M   'P 1'
#
loop_
_entity.id
_entity.type
_entity.pdbx_description
1 polymer ?
#
loop_
_entity_poly.entity_id
_entity_poly.type
_entity_poly.pdbx_seq_one_letter_code
_entity_poly.pdbx_strand_id
1 'polypeptide(L)'
;METTLHSLYLGFSVALQPANAWYAFLGCLVGTLVGVLPGIGPLAGISILLPVTFGLNATQAIIMLAGIYYGSQYGGSTTSILMRIPGEASSVMTCIDGYAMAKKGRAGAALCIAAVGSWIGGTFGVLVLTVVAPPLATIAVRFGPPEYTALLVLGLIFLAYMSSSSLIRTLLMACLGLLLGMIGIDNMTGHFRYSFDLAELGDGIGIVPVAVGLFGLGEILSTPSAAAVKDIISPRLRDLLPTRKEWSESALPITRGTLLGFIIGIIPGSAHVISSFLSYAIERRVSKHPEQFGKGAVAGVAGPETANNAASTGAFVPLLALGIPTSPITAVLIGALMIHGVSVGPTLVNEHPDVFWGFVASMYVGNLMLLLLNLPLVSVFVTVLRIPYAYLYPMIIMFCIIGVYEVNNSVVDVWIMLIMGVVGYALRKFDFDPAPLVLGLVISPILEQSLRQSLIMSNGNYFIFFSRPISLGLMTVSLGLLALAAYSFVLQRADWRTKLAKVEAGEAET
;
A
#
# COMPACT_ATOMS: atom_id res chain seq x y z
N MET A 1 22.56 9.83 18.23
CA MET A 1 21.39 9.80 19.12
C MET A 1 20.88 11.19 19.50
N GLU A 2 21.70 12.10 19.95
CA GLU A 2 21.25 13.48 20.26
C GLU A 2 20.65 14.19 19.05
N THR A 3 21.24 14.07 17.88
CA THR A 3 20.71 14.61 16.62
C THR A 3 19.35 14.03 16.26
N THR A 4 19.14 12.72 16.41
CA THR A 4 17.84 12.07 16.10
C THR A 4 16.75 12.49 17.07
N LEU A 5 17.07 12.63 18.36
CA LEU A 5 16.11 13.13 19.37
C LEU A 5 15.71 14.59 19.10
N HIS A 6 16.67 15.45 18.73
CA HIS A 6 16.39 16.83 18.37
C HIS A 6 15.51 16.92 17.11
N SER A 7 15.80 16.10 16.10
CA SER A 7 15.01 16.04 14.88
C SER A 7 13.59 15.51 15.13
N LEU A 8 13.44 14.53 16.03
CA LEU A 8 12.13 14.03 16.43
C LEU A 8 11.33 15.11 17.21
N TYR A 9 12.00 15.89 18.05
CA TYR A 9 11.37 17.06 18.70
C TYR A 9 10.87 18.07 17.67
N LEU A 10 11.67 18.40 16.65
CA LEU A 10 11.23 19.20 15.51
C LEU A 10 9.99 18.58 14.85
N GLY A 11 10.03 17.27 14.58
CA GLY A 11 8.89 16.55 13.98
C GLY A 11 7.62 16.69 14.81
N PHE A 12 7.68 16.49 16.13
CA PHE A 12 6.51 16.68 16.99
C PHE A 12 6.05 18.12 17.06
N SER A 13 6.95 19.10 17.04
CA SER A 13 6.57 20.52 16.99
C SER A 13 5.82 20.87 15.70
N VAL A 14 6.11 20.20 14.59
CA VAL A 14 5.40 20.32 13.31
C VAL A 14 4.08 19.55 13.35
N ALA A 15 4.10 18.27 13.72
CA ALA A 15 2.92 17.40 13.70
C ALA A 15 1.81 17.86 14.65
N LEU A 16 2.16 18.43 15.78
CA LEU A 16 1.22 18.94 16.79
C LEU A 16 0.73 20.37 16.53
N GLN A 17 1.18 21.04 15.47
CA GLN A 17 0.56 22.28 15.05
C GLN A 17 -0.94 22.04 14.81
N PRO A 18 -1.83 22.94 15.22
CA PRO A 18 -3.28 22.71 15.16
C PRO A 18 -3.78 22.30 13.79
N ALA A 19 -3.26 22.90 12.71
CA ALA A 19 -3.62 22.54 11.35
C ALA A 19 -3.15 21.13 10.98
N ASN A 20 -1.90 20.77 11.27
CA ASN A 20 -1.33 19.45 10.95
C ASN A 20 -2.02 18.35 11.77
N ALA A 21 -2.27 18.58 13.06
CA ALA A 21 -3.00 17.67 13.94
C ALA A 21 -4.45 17.47 13.45
N TRP A 22 -5.08 18.54 12.92
CA TRP A 22 -6.41 18.45 12.32
C TRP A 22 -6.42 17.57 11.06
N TYR A 23 -5.45 17.74 10.17
CA TYR A 23 -5.36 16.89 8.97
C TYR A 23 -4.96 15.45 9.30
N ALA A 24 -4.14 15.22 10.32
CA ALA A 24 -3.90 13.88 10.85
C ALA A 24 -5.20 13.23 11.35
N PHE A 25 -5.99 13.95 12.12
CA PHE A 25 -7.29 13.47 12.60
C PHE A 25 -8.27 13.20 11.46
N LEU A 26 -8.41 14.14 10.51
CA LEU A 26 -9.26 13.95 9.34
C LEU A 26 -8.81 12.75 8.52
N GLY A 27 -7.52 12.61 8.27
CA GLY A 27 -6.96 11.46 7.55
C GLY A 27 -7.29 10.13 8.25
N CYS A 28 -7.07 10.05 9.56
CA CYS A 28 -7.40 8.87 10.35
C CYS A 28 -8.91 8.55 10.34
N LEU A 29 -9.75 9.55 10.51
CA LEU A 29 -11.21 9.39 10.53
C LEU A 29 -11.73 8.93 9.16
N VAL A 30 -11.39 9.67 8.11
CA VAL A 30 -11.83 9.36 6.75
C VAL A 30 -11.22 8.03 6.27
N GLY A 31 -9.96 7.77 6.59
CA GLY A 31 -9.34 6.47 6.34
C GLY A 31 -10.10 5.32 6.99
N THR A 32 -10.43 5.45 8.27
CA THR A 32 -11.24 4.43 8.97
C THR A 32 -12.60 4.23 8.27
N LEU A 33 -13.27 5.31 7.87
CA LEU A 33 -14.54 5.23 7.14
C LEU A 33 -14.37 4.49 5.80
N VAL A 34 -13.32 4.80 5.05
CA VAL A 34 -12.98 4.11 3.80
C VAL A 34 -12.73 2.62 4.03
N GLY A 35 -11.95 2.27 5.05
CA GLY A 35 -11.65 0.88 5.38
C GLY A 35 -12.88 0.09 5.85
N VAL A 36 -13.81 0.75 6.54
CA VAL A 36 -15.09 0.14 6.94
C VAL A 36 -15.96 -0.18 5.73
N LEU A 37 -15.86 0.57 4.63
CA LEU A 37 -16.64 0.32 3.42
C LEU A 37 -16.02 -0.84 2.61
N PRO A 38 -16.68 -2.03 2.53
CA PRO A 38 -16.10 -3.16 1.82
C PRO A 38 -15.85 -2.86 0.34
N GLY A 39 -14.67 -3.28 -0.13
CA GLY A 39 -14.29 -3.17 -1.53
C GLY A 39 -13.58 -1.86 -1.91
N ILE A 40 -13.63 -0.78 -1.13
CA ILE A 40 -12.93 0.46 -1.49
C ILE A 40 -11.44 0.34 -1.19
N GLY A 41 -11.06 -0.14 -0.01
CA GLY A 41 -9.66 -0.33 0.38
C GLY A 41 -8.80 0.95 0.44
N PRO A 42 -7.56 0.85 0.97
CA PRO A 42 -6.71 2.03 1.19
C PRO A 42 -6.26 2.71 -0.10
N LEU A 43 -5.97 1.95 -1.15
CA LEU A 43 -5.49 2.48 -2.42
C LEU A 43 -6.56 3.33 -3.11
N ALA A 44 -7.78 2.82 -3.19
CA ALA A 44 -8.90 3.57 -3.75
C ALA A 44 -9.21 4.80 -2.88
N GLY A 45 -9.21 4.65 -1.55
CA GLY A 45 -9.46 5.76 -0.64
C GLY A 45 -8.45 6.90 -0.78
N ILE A 46 -7.15 6.58 -0.84
CA ILE A 46 -6.10 7.58 -1.07
C ILE A 46 -6.28 8.23 -2.45
N SER A 47 -6.49 7.42 -3.49
CA SER A 47 -6.63 7.93 -4.85
C SER A 47 -7.81 8.90 -5.00
N ILE A 48 -8.97 8.55 -4.43
CA ILE A 48 -10.19 9.39 -4.47
C ILE A 48 -9.98 10.71 -3.70
N LEU A 49 -9.24 10.67 -2.59
CA LEU A 49 -9.04 11.82 -1.71
C LEU A 49 -7.76 12.61 -1.99
N LEU A 50 -6.89 12.09 -2.86
CA LEU A 50 -5.69 12.78 -3.29
C LEU A 50 -5.97 14.20 -3.82
N PRO A 51 -6.98 14.44 -4.68
CA PRO A 51 -7.29 15.77 -5.14
C PRO A 51 -7.64 16.78 -4.03
N VAL A 52 -8.24 16.32 -2.93
CA VAL A 52 -8.58 17.18 -1.78
C VAL A 52 -7.32 17.77 -1.12
N THR A 53 -6.17 17.16 -1.35
CA THR A 53 -4.90 17.63 -0.76
C THR A 53 -4.25 18.79 -1.51
N PHE A 54 -4.72 19.15 -2.70
CA PHE A 54 -4.06 20.20 -3.52
C PHE A 54 -4.11 21.60 -2.90
N GLY A 55 -5.14 21.91 -2.12
CA GLY A 55 -5.21 23.15 -1.37
C GLY A 55 -4.35 23.20 -0.10
N LEU A 56 -3.59 22.13 0.19
CA LEU A 56 -2.79 21.98 1.39
C LEU A 56 -1.29 22.16 1.08
N ASN A 57 -0.50 22.47 2.11
CA ASN A 57 0.95 22.37 1.97
C ASN A 57 1.41 20.89 1.98
N ALA A 58 2.66 20.65 1.54
CA ALA A 58 3.20 19.29 1.41
C ALA A 58 3.10 18.47 2.72
N THR A 59 3.40 19.10 3.85
CA THR A 59 3.35 18.44 5.17
C THR A 59 1.92 18.02 5.54
N GLN A 60 0.95 18.90 5.36
CA GLN A 60 -0.46 18.63 5.63
C GLN A 60 -1.00 17.53 4.72
N ALA A 61 -0.67 17.61 3.41
CA ALA A 61 -1.09 16.64 2.41
C ALA A 61 -0.59 15.22 2.75
N ILE A 62 0.71 15.06 3.01
CA ILE A 62 1.27 13.75 3.31
C ILE A 62 0.78 13.19 4.65
N ILE A 63 0.62 14.04 5.67
CA ILE A 63 0.05 13.65 6.97
C ILE A 63 -1.38 13.13 6.80
N MET A 64 -2.21 13.84 6.04
CA MET A 64 -3.59 13.44 5.79
C MET A 64 -3.66 12.12 5.01
N LEU A 65 -2.91 11.99 3.91
CA LEU A 65 -2.90 10.79 3.07
C LEU A 65 -2.37 9.56 3.83
N ALA A 66 -1.35 9.74 4.65
CA ALA A 66 -0.85 8.68 5.51
C ALA A 66 -1.90 8.26 6.56
N GLY A 67 -2.59 9.25 7.16
CA GLY A 67 -3.71 8.97 8.06
C GLY A 67 -4.81 8.15 7.39
N ILE A 68 -5.13 8.43 6.11
CA ILE A 68 -6.07 7.65 5.30
C ILE A 68 -5.56 6.23 5.12
N TYR A 69 -4.27 6.04 4.86
CA TYR A 69 -3.66 4.73 4.68
C TYR A 69 -3.80 3.86 5.94
N TYR A 70 -3.29 4.33 7.08
CA TYR A 70 -3.41 3.51 8.31
C TYR A 70 -4.85 3.39 8.78
N GLY A 71 -5.64 4.45 8.66
CA GLY A 71 -7.05 4.44 9.04
C GLY A 71 -7.85 3.37 8.32
N SER A 72 -7.59 3.18 7.02
CA SER A 72 -8.29 2.17 6.24
C SER A 72 -7.91 0.74 6.66
N GLN A 73 -6.68 0.50 7.13
CA GLN A 73 -6.28 -0.79 7.69
C GLN A 73 -7.11 -1.12 8.94
N TYR A 74 -7.25 -0.16 9.86
CA TYR A 74 -8.07 -0.34 11.06
C TYR A 74 -9.56 -0.53 10.73
N GLY A 75 -10.09 0.25 9.78
CA GLY A 75 -11.48 0.14 9.34
C GLY A 75 -11.79 -1.22 8.72
N GLY A 76 -10.85 -1.76 7.92
CA GLY A 76 -10.95 -3.06 7.28
C GLY A 76 -11.09 -4.22 8.27
N SER A 77 -10.39 -4.16 9.40
CA SER A 77 -10.50 -5.12 10.48
C SER A 77 -11.91 -5.13 11.10
N THR A 78 -12.51 -3.95 11.26
CA THR A 78 -13.86 -3.81 11.82
C THR A 78 -14.88 -4.56 10.98
N THR A 79 -14.88 -4.37 9.68
CA THR A 79 -15.79 -5.04 8.75
C THR A 79 -15.55 -6.54 8.70
N SER A 80 -14.29 -6.95 8.70
CA SER A 80 -13.87 -8.35 8.71
C SER A 80 -14.41 -9.10 9.93
N ILE A 81 -14.31 -8.50 11.11
CA ILE A 81 -14.76 -9.09 12.38
C ILE A 81 -16.29 -9.09 12.48
N LEU A 82 -16.97 -8.01 12.09
CA LEU A 82 -18.40 -7.85 12.35
C LEU A 82 -19.30 -8.44 11.26
N MET A 83 -18.79 -8.62 10.03
CA MET A 83 -19.61 -8.99 8.87
C MET A 83 -19.05 -10.18 8.08
N ARG A 84 -17.84 -10.65 8.39
CA ARG A 84 -17.11 -11.65 7.58
C ARG A 84 -16.85 -11.20 6.15
N ILE A 85 -16.78 -9.92 5.91
CA ILE A 85 -16.44 -9.33 4.62
C ILE A 85 -15.13 -8.57 4.81
N PRO A 86 -14.04 -8.92 4.11
CA PRO A 86 -12.80 -8.19 4.25
C PRO A 86 -12.98 -6.75 3.76
N GLY A 87 -12.63 -5.77 4.58
CA GLY A 87 -12.61 -4.37 4.15
C GLY A 87 -11.49 -4.11 3.14
N GLU A 88 -10.41 -4.88 3.26
CA GLU A 88 -9.27 -4.88 2.36
C GLU A 88 -8.63 -6.29 2.25
N ALA A 89 -7.73 -6.48 1.28
CA ALA A 89 -7.13 -7.79 1.04
C ALA A 89 -6.31 -8.34 2.22
N SER A 90 -5.68 -7.50 3.01
CA SER A 90 -4.87 -7.92 4.17
C SER A 90 -5.72 -8.41 5.35
N SER A 91 -6.97 -7.94 5.46
CA SER A 91 -7.89 -8.33 6.54
C SER A 91 -8.66 -9.63 6.29
N VAL A 92 -8.40 -10.32 5.15
CA VAL A 92 -9.02 -11.62 4.83
C VAL A 92 -8.79 -12.65 5.92
N MET A 93 -7.58 -12.73 6.47
CA MET A 93 -7.27 -13.69 7.54
C MET A 93 -8.04 -13.38 8.82
N THR A 94 -8.26 -12.11 9.13
CA THR A 94 -9.04 -11.65 10.27
C THR A 94 -10.51 -12.04 10.15
N CYS A 95 -11.07 -12.15 8.94
CA CYS A 95 -12.44 -12.63 8.72
C CYS A 95 -12.65 -14.04 9.28
N ILE A 96 -11.60 -14.90 9.27
CA ILE A 96 -11.73 -16.31 9.61
C ILE A 96 -12.02 -16.45 11.11
N ASP A 97 -11.12 -15.98 11.94
CA ASP A 97 -11.24 -16.13 13.40
C ASP A 97 -11.97 -14.97 14.08
N GLY A 98 -11.80 -13.74 13.57
CA GLY A 98 -12.45 -12.56 14.12
C GLY A 98 -13.98 -12.64 14.05
N TYR A 99 -14.54 -13.06 12.92
CA TYR A 99 -15.97 -13.27 12.79
C TYR A 99 -16.48 -14.46 13.62
N ALA A 100 -15.66 -15.53 13.74
CA ALA A 100 -16.00 -16.65 14.60
C ALA A 100 -16.03 -16.25 16.09
N MET A 101 -15.12 -15.36 16.53
CA MET A 101 -15.17 -14.72 17.85
C MET A 101 -16.44 -13.88 18.01
N ALA A 102 -16.77 -13.06 16.99
CA ALA A 102 -17.96 -12.20 17.01
C ALA A 102 -19.25 -13.02 17.16
N LYS A 103 -19.39 -14.15 16.46
CA LYS A 103 -20.52 -15.07 16.62
C LYS A 103 -20.63 -15.67 18.02
N LYS A 104 -19.52 -15.82 18.73
CA LYS A 104 -19.49 -16.28 20.11
C LYS A 104 -19.76 -15.15 21.14
N GLY A 105 -20.17 -13.96 20.68
CA GLY A 105 -20.42 -12.80 21.54
C GLY A 105 -19.13 -12.09 21.98
N ARG A 106 -17.98 -12.39 21.36
CA ARG A 106 -16.66 -11.81 21.67
C ARG A 106 -16.18 -10.82 20.61
N ALA A 107 -17.11 -10.18 19.88
CA ALA A 107 -16.80 -9.19 18.85
C ALA A 107 -15.95 -8.04 19.41
N GLY A 108 -16.31 -7.51 20.58
CA GLY A 108 -15.57 -6.42 21.22
C GLY A 108 -14.14 -6.80 21.56
N ALA A 109 -13.91 -7.98 22.11
CA ALA A 109 -12.56 -8.47 22.42
C ALA A 109 -11.70 -8.63 21.14
N ALA A 110 -12.28 -9.16 20.05
CA ALA A 110 -11.59 -9.28 18.76
C ALA A 110 -11.18 -7.92 18.21
N LEU A 111 -12.09 -6.93 18.24
CA LEU A 111 -11.81 -5.55 17.81
C LEU A 111 -10.73 -4.88 18.68
N CYS A 112 -10.78 -5.06 19.99
CA CYS A 112 -9.78 -4.50 20.89
C CYS A 112 -8.39 -5.10 20.64
N ILE A 113 -8.29 -6.43 20.50
CA ILE A 113 -7.03 -7.13 20.21
C ILE A 113 -6.49 -6.69 18.85
N ALA A 114 -7.34 -6.60 17.82
CA ALA A 114 -6.96 -6.10 16.51
C ALA A 114 -6.40 -4.66 16.60
N ALA A 115 -7.14 -3.75 17.23
CA ALA A 115 -6.74 -2.35 17.35
C ALA A 115 -5.43 -2.16 18.16
N VAL A 116 -5.30 -2.85 19.30
CA VAL A 116 -4.08 -2.76 20.13
C VAL A 116 -2.89 -3.43 19.45
N GLY A 117 -3.09 -4.58 18.80
CA GLY A 117 -2.06 -5.23 17.99
C GLY A 117 -1.58 -4.34 16.85
N SER A 118 -2.50 -3.74 16.12
CA SER A 118 -2.21 -2.78 15.05
C SER A 118 -1.46 -1.56 15.55
N TRP A 119 -1.86 -1.01 16.70
CA TRP A 119 -1.15 0.10 17.34
C TRP A 119 0.28 -0.27 17.74
N ILE A 120 0.50 -1.44 18.33
CA ILE A 120 1.84 -1.94 18.71
C ILE A 120 2.69 -2.14 17.46
N GLY A 121 2.19 -2.85 16.44
CA GLY A 121 2.89 -3.11 15.20
C GLY A 121 3.23 -1.83 14.44
N GLY A 122 2.27 -0.93 14.30
CA GLY A 122 2.46 0.38 13.68
C GLY A 122 3.47 1.24 14.43
N THR A 123 3.36 1.36 15.75
CA THR A 123 4.30 2.15 16.57
C THR A 123 5.72 1.60 16.53
N PHE A 124 5.88 0.28 16.57
CA PHE A 124 7.17 -0.36 16.39
C PHE A 124 7.79 -0.02 15.03
N GLY A 125 7.01 -0.12 13.96
CA GLY A 125 7.46 0.23 12.62
C GLY A 125 7.92 1.68 12.49
N VAL A 126 7.18 2.62 13.08
CA VAL A 126 7.58 4.05 13.12
C VAL A 126 8.84 4.25 13.95
N LEU A 127 8.99 3.54 15.06
CA LEU A 127 10.21 3.61 15.89
C LEU A 127 11.44 3.14 15.09
N VAL A 128 11.32 2.02 14.39
CA VAL A 128 12.43 1.54 13.54
C VAL A 128 12.68 2.49 12.38
N LEU A 129 11.63 3.03 11.73
CA LEU A 129 11.76 4.06 10.70
C LEU A 129 12.55 5.28 11.22
N THR A 130 12.21 5.76 12.41
CA THR A 130 12.89 6.91 13.07
C THR A 130 14.39 6.69 13.21
N VAL A 131 14.80 5.45 13.53
CA VAL A 131 16.22 5.11 13.76
C VAL A 131 16.95 4.75 12.46
N VAL A 132 16.27 4.06 11.54
CA VAL A 132 16.91 3.45 10.36
C VAL A 132 16.92 4.42 9.16
N ALA A 133 15.90 5.26 9.00
CA ALA A 133 15.81 6.10 7.80
C ALA A 133 16.97 7.11 7.67
N PRO A 134 17.45 7.83 8.70
CA PRO A 134 18.55 8.76 8.55
C PRO A 134 19.88 8.10 8.12
N PRO A 135 20.36 7.02 8.76
CA PRO A 135 21.57 6.33 8.29
C PRO A 135 21.39 5.72 6.90
N LEU A 136 20.20 5.18 6.58
CA LEU A 136 19.91 4.65 5.25
C LEU A 136 19.96 5.75 4.18
N ALA A 137 19.40 6.92 4.46
CA ALA A 137 19.48 8.10 3.58
C ALA A 137 20.96 8.52 3.37
N THR A 138 21.79 8.50 4.41
CA THR A 138 23.22 8.80 4.29
C THR A 138 23.97 7.81 3.39
N ILE A 139 23.60 6.53 3.44
CA ILE A 139 24.15 5.51 2.52
C ILE A 139 23.62 5.75 1.10
N ALA A 140 22.36 6.08 0.97
CA ALA A 140 21.71 6.28 -0.31
C ALA A 140 22.22 7.51 -1.09
N VAL A 141 22.79 8.50 -0.43
CA VAL A 141 23.50 9.63 -1.10
C VAL A 141 24.70 9.13 -1.93
N ARG A 142 25.25 7.94 -1.62
CA ARG A 142 26.33 7.32 -2.42
C ARG A 142 25.81 6.67 -3.71
N PHE A 143 24.51 6.60 -3.89
CA PHE A 143 23.91 6.03 -5.09
C PHE A 143 24.00 7.05 -6.23
N GLY A 144 24.62 6.65 -7.33
CA GLY A 144 24.60 7.38 -8.58
C GLY A 144 23.53 6.81 -9.52
N PRO A 145 23.43 7.35 -10.74
CA PRO A 145 22.47 6.89 -11.74
C PRO A 145 22.45 5.36 -11.98
N PRO A 146 23.63 4.65 -12.05
CA PRO A 146 23.61 3.20 -12.22
C PRO A 146 23.00 2.45 -11.04
N GLU A 147 23.22 2.90 -9.82
CA GLU A 147 22.66 2.31 -8.61
C GLU A 147 21.15 2.52 -8.55
N TYR A 148 20.67 3.74 -8.88
CA TYR A 148 19.22 4.01 -8.98
C TYR A 148 18.55 3.16 -10.04
N THR A 149 19.15 3.05 -11.24
CA THR A 149 18.63 2.18 -12.31
C THR A 149 18.50 0.74 -11.82
N ALA A 150 19.57 0.19 -11.24
CA ALA A 150 19.58 -1.19 -10.74
C ALA A 150 18.55 -1.42 -9.64
N LEU A 151 18.38 -0.44 -8.76
CA LEU A 151 17.44 -0.50 -7.64
C LEU A 151 15.98 -0.45 -8.09
N LEU A 152 15.66 0.41 -9.07
CA LEU A 152 14.31 0.51 -9.63
C LEU A 152 13.96 -0.74 -10.46
N VAL A 153 14.91 -1.29 -11.21
CA VAL A 153 14.76 -2.57 -11.91
C VAL A 153 14.51 -3.71 -10.91
N LEU A 154 15.27 -3.77 -9.83
CA LEU A 154 15.05 -4.74 -8.76
C LEU A 154 13.66 -4.60 -8.16
N GLY A 155 13.22 -3.37 -7.87
CA GLY A 155 11.89 -3.09 -7.33
C GLY A 155 10.76 -3.60 -8.24
N LEU A 156 10.86 -3.36 -9.55
CA LEU A 156 9.89 -3.85 -10.53
C LEU A 156 9.87 -5.39 -10.64
N ILE A 157 11.04 -6.02 -10.64
CA ILE A 157 11.17 -7.49 -10.69
C ILE A 157 10.62 -8.09 -9.39
N PHE A 158 10.94 -7.49 -8.25
CA PHE A 158 10.47 -7.96 -6.96
C PHE A 158 8.94 -7.84 -6.84
N LEU A 159 8.37 -6.72 -7.28
CA LEU A 159 6.92 -6.53 -7.35
C LEU A 159 6.27 -7.63 -8.22
N ALA A 160 6.86 -7.91 -9.37
CA ALA A 160 6.35 -8.93 -10.27
C ALA A 160 6.43 -10.33 -9.67
N TYR A 161 7.48 -10.62 -8.91
CA TYR A 161 7.67 -11.90 -8.22
C TYR A 161 6.69 -12.08 -7.04
N MET A 162 6.38 -10.98 -6.31
CA MET A 162 5.50 -11.00 -5.14
C MET A 162 4.01 -10.79 -5.48
N SER A 163 3.68 -10.54 -6.74
CA SER A 163 2.29 -10.36 -7.17
C SER A 163 1.48 -11.65 -7.05
N SER A 164 0.22 -11.53 -6.67
CA SER A 164 -0.74 -12.64 -6.68
C SER A 164 -1.16 -13.06 -8.10
N SER A 165 -0.95 -12.20 -9.10
CA SER A 165 -1.20 -12.51 -10.51
C SER A 165 0.03 -13.17 -11.15
N SER A 166 -0.11 -13.70 -12.39
CA SER A 166 1.02 -14.29 -13.07
C SER A 166 2.13 -13.26 -13.33
N LEU A 167 3.40 -13.69 -13.22
CA LEU A 167 4.59 -12.86 -13.46
C LEU A 167 4.47 -12.08 -14.80
N ILE A 168 4.02 -12.76 -15.87
CA ILE A 168 3.90 -12.15 -17.20
C ILE A 168 2.86 -11.04 -17.19
N ARG A 169 1.69 -11.24 -16.56
CA ARG A 169 0.65 -10.22 -16.47
C ARG A 169 1.13 -9.02 -15.68
N THR A 170 1.83 -9.24 -14.59
CA THR A 170 2.39 -8.16 -13.74
C THR A 170 3.45 -7.35 -14.49
N LEU A 171 4.38 -8.02 -15.18
CA LEU A 171 5.39 -7.34 -16.01
C LEU A 171 4.76 -6.57 -17.17
N LEU A 172 3.72 -7.13 -17.82
CA LEU A 172 2.96 -6.44 -18.86
C LEU A 172 2.35 -5.13 -18.34
N MET A 173 1.72 -5.16 -17.17
CA MET A 173 1.13 -3.98 -16.55
C MET A 173 2.21 -2.96 -16.18
N ALA A 174 3.33 -3.40 -15.61
CA ALA A 174 4.46 -2.52 -15.29
C ALA A 174 5.05 -1.88 -16.57
N CYS A 175 5.24 -2.63 -17.64
CA CYS A 175 5.70 -2.10 -18.94
C CYS A 175 4.71 -1.09 -19.53
N LEU A 176 3.41 -1.36 -19.47
CA LEU A 176 2.39 -0.38 -19.89
C LEU A 176 2.46 0.89 -19.07
N GLY A 177 2.67 0.80 -17.76
CA GLY A 177 2.88 1.95 -16.89
C GLY A 177 4.13 2.74 -17.27
N LEU A 178 5.25 2.06 -17.52
CA LEU A 178 6.49 2.70 -18.00
C LEU A 178 6.26 3.45 -19.33
N LEU A 179 5.54 2.84 -20.28
CA LEU A 179 5.21 3.48 -21.56
C LEU A 179 4.33 4.70 -21.38
N LEU A 180 3.32 4.64 -20.53
CA LEU A 180 2.48 5.80 -20.23
C LEU A 180 3.28 6.94 -19.59
N GLY A 181 4.25 6.62 -18.74
CA GLY A 181 5.13 7.63 -18.13
C GLY A 181 6.17 8.25 -19.09
N MET A 182 6.30 7.72 -20.32
CA MET A 182 7.13 8.32 -21.36
C MET A 182 6.39 9.38 -22.21
N ILE A 183 5.08 9.53 -22.01
CA ILE A 183 4.28 10.54 -22.70
C ILE A 183 4.60 11.92 -22.13
N GLY A 184 4.77 12.94 -23.00
CA GLY A 184 5.06 14.30 -22.59
C GLY A 184 6.43 14.80 -23.06
N ILE A 185 6.95 15.81 -22.39
CA ILE A 185 8.27 16.39 -22.69
C ILE A 185 9.38 15.47 -22.18
N ASP A 186 10.32 15.17 -23.05
CA ASP A 186 11.58 14.52 -22.66
C ASP A 186 12.45 15.50 -21.86
N ASN A 187 12.63 15.25 -20.57
CA ASN A 187 13.40 16.13 -19.67
C ASN A 187 14.88 16.30 -20.07
N MET A 188 15.45 15.43 -20.94
CA MET A 188 16.84 15.52 -21.37
C MET A 188 17.01 16.25 -22.71
N THR A 189 16.03 16.14 -23.59
CA THR A 189 16.11 16.72 -24.97
C THR A 189 15.14 17.87 -25.20
N GLY A 190 14.13 18.04 -24.34
CA GLY A 190 13.08 19.04 -24.48
C GLY A 190 12.07 18.76 -25.60
N HIS A 191 12.14 17.59 -26.26
CA HIS A 191 11.21 17.22 -27.32
C HIS A 191 9.93 16.61 -26.77
N PHE A 192 8.79 16.95 -27.38
CA PHE A 192 7.50 16.30 -27.10
C PHE A 192 7.49 14.86 -27.63
N ARG A 193 6.99 13.95 -26.83
CA ARG A 193 6.83 12.52 -27.15
C ARG A 193 5.40 12.09 -26.93
N TYR A 194 4.80 11.49 -27.95
CA TYR A 194 3.44 10.90 -27.89
C TYR A 194 2.36 11.87 -27.39
N SER A 195 2.55 13.19 -27.59
CA SER A 195 1.58 14.21 -27.18
C SER A 195 0.43 14.39 -28.15
N PHE A 196 0.54 13.84 -29.38
CA PHE A 196 -0.50 13.92 -30.41
C PHE A 196 -0.97 15.37 -30.70
N ASP A 197 -0.07 16.33 -30.56
CA ASP A 197 -0.31 17.78 -30.72
C ASP A 197 -1.32 18.35 -29.70
N LEU A 198 -1.62 17.61 -28.60
CA LEU A 198 -2.39 18.11 -27.49
C LEU A 198 -1.46 18.79 -26.47
N ALA A 199 -1.68 20.10 -26.26
CA ALA A 199 -0.85 20.89 -25.33
C ALA A 199 -0.93 20.35 -23.90
N GLU A 200 -2.11 19.83 -23.51
CA GLU A 200 -2.37 19.27 -22.19
C GLU A 200 -1.59 17.98 -21.91
N LEU A 201 -1.18 17.25 -22.96
CA LEU A 201 -0.29 16.09 -22.85
C LEU A 201 1.20 16.47 -22.88
N GLY A 202 1.52 17.75 -22.98
CA GLY A 202 2.91 18.23 -22.90
C GLY A 202 3.57 17.89 -21.58
N ASP A 203 2.87 18.06 -20.49
CA ASP A 203 3.34 17.71 -19.13
C ASP A 203 3.22 16.21 -18.81
N GLY A 204 2.78 15.41 -19.78
CA GLY A 204 2.59 13.97 -19.65
C GLY A 204 1.23 13.57 -19.07
N ILE A 205 1.08 12.26 -18.80
CA ILE A 205 -0.10 11.74 -18.16
C ILE A 205 0.07 11.82 -16.63
N GLY A 206 -0.79 12.60 -16.00
CA GLY A 206 -0.79 12.79 -14.55
C GLY A 206 -1.09 11.48 -13.78
N ILE A 207 -0.41 11.30 -12.65
CA ILE A 207 -0.61 10.14 -11.77
C ILE A 207 -2.03 10.15 -11.20
N VAL A 208 -2.58 11.35 -10.88
CA VAL A 208 -3.89 11.51 -10.24
C VAL A 208 -5.02 10.97 -11.10
N PRO A 209 -5.22 11.42 -12.35
CA PRO A 209 -6.30 10.91 -13.19
C PRO A 209 -6.18 9.40 -13.42
N VAL A 210 -4.97 8.86 -13.56
CA VAL A 210 -4.75 7.42 -13.73
C VAL A 210 -5.10 6.65 -12.45
N ALA A 211 -4.62 7.08 -11.30
CA ALA A 211 -4.87 6.40 -10.03
C ALA A 211 -6.35 6.49 -9.62
N VAL A 212 -6.96 7.68 -9.71
CA VAL A 212 -8.39 7.87 -9.43
C VAL A 212 -9.26 7.06 -10.39
N GLY A 213 -8.90 7.03 -11.67
CA GLY A 213 -9.58 6.22 -12.68
C GLY A 213 -9.50 4.73 -12.36
N LEU A 214 -8.30 4.18 -12.28
CA LEU A 214 -8.08 2.74 -12.11
C LEU A 214 -8.63 2.21 -10.77
N PHE A 215 -8.41 2.94 -9.67
CA PHE A 215 -8.73 2.45 -8.33
C PHE A 215 -10.00 3.07 -7.75
N GLY A 216 -10.31 4.33 -8.04
CA GLY A 216 -11.57 4.94 -7.61
C GLY A 216 -12.73 4.48 -8.48
N LEU A 217 -12.74 4.90 -9.73
CA LEU A 217 -13.84 4.61 -10.67
C LEU A 217 -13.89 3.13 -11.03
N GLY A 218 -12.74 2.50 -11.31
CA GLY A 218 -12.65 1.07 -11.64
C GLY A 218 -13.18 0.17 -10.53
N GLU A 219 -12.96 0.54 -9.24
CA GLU A 219 -13.51 -0.19 -8.09
C GLU A 219 -15.03 -0.08 -8.04
N ILE A 220 -15.57 1.13 -8.16
CA ILE A 220 -17.01 1.38 -8.16
C ILE A 220 -17.71 0.58 -9.25
N LEU A 221 -17.13 0.57 -10.46
CA LEU A 221 -17.68 -0.18 -11.60
C LEU A 221 -17.61 -1.71 -11.40
N SER A 222 -16.64 -2.19 -10.61
CA SER A 222 -16.42 -3.61 -10.36
C SER A 222 -17.28 -4.16 -9.20
N THR A 223 -17.74 -3.29 -8.31
CA THR A 223 -18.46 -3.71 -7.10
C THR A 223 -19.96 -3.83 -7.39
N PRO A 224 -20.57 -5.04 -7.20
CA PRO A 224 -21.99 -5.23 -7.41
C PRO A 224 -22.81 -4.36 -6.44
N SER A 225 -23.76 -3.59 -6.96
CA SER A 225 -24.67 -2.73 -6.19
C SER A 225 -25.65 -3.48 -5.27
N ALA A 226 -25.68 -4.82 -5.35
CA ALA A 226 -26.68 -5.67 -4.69
C ALA A 226 -26.22 -6.34 -3.40
N ALA A 227 -25.06 -6.01 -2.84
CA ALA A 227 -24.64 -6.52 -1.54
C ALA A 227 -25.45 -5.86 -0.41
N ALA A 228 -26.74 -6.23 -0.31
CA ALA A 228 -27.52 -5.94 0.90
C ALA A 228 -26.84 -6.65 2.06
N VAL A 229 -26.25 -5.86 2.95
CA VAL A 229 -25.58 -6.35 4.14
C VAL A 229 -26.62 -6.95 5.07
N LYS A 230 -26.70 -8.29 5.10
CA LYS A 230 -27.50 -9.04 6.08
C LYS A 230 -26.59 -9.31 7.29
N ASP A 231 -27.13 -9.12 8.50
CA ASP A 231 -26.54 -9.54 9.77
C ASP A 231 -25.23 -8.85 10.20
N ILE A 232 -25.29 -7.55 10.53
CA ILE A 232 -24.21 -6.86 11.22
C ILE A 232 -24.23 -7.20 12.71
N ILE A 233 -23.16 -7.80 13.22
CA ILE A 233 -22.99 -8.03 14.66
C ILE A 233 -22.59 -6.69 15.29
N SER A 234 -23.45 -6.13 16.15
CA SER A 234 -23.19 -4.89 16.86
C SER A 234 -22.58 -5.18 18.24
N PRO A 235 -21.29 -4.87 18.47
CA PRO A 235 -20.66 -5.09 19.77
C PRO A 235 -21.21 -4.09 20.80
N ARG A 236 -21.34 -4.53 22.05
CA ARG A 236 -21.62 -3.62 23.17
C ARG A 236 -20.30 -3.04 23.68
N LEU A 237 -20.25 -1.77 24.03
CA LEU A 237 -19.04 -1.13 24.57
C LEU A 237 -18.49 -1.83 25.82
N ARG A 238 -19.36 -2.48 26.60
CA ARG A 238 -18.95 -3.26 27.78
C ARG A 238 -18.16 -4.52 27.45
N ASP A 239 -18.34 -5.06 26.24
CA ASP A 239 -17.71 -6.31 25.79
C ASP A 239 -16.40 -6.04 25.01
N LEU A 240 -15.94 -4.77 24.94
CA LEU A 240 -14.71 -4.39 24.24
C LEU A 240 -13.45 -4.94 24.91
N LEU A 241 -13.44 -5.09 26.22
CA LEU A 241 -12.23 -5.48 26.93
C LEU A 241 -11.99 -6.99 26.84
N PRO A 242 -10.83 -7.42 26.34
CA PRO A 242 -10.39 -8.81 26.39
C PRO A 242 -10.17 -9.30 27.82
N THR A 243 -10.41 -10.56 28.05
CA THR A 243 -10.08 -11.24 29.31
C THR A 243 -8.56 -11.35 29.46
N ARG A 244 -8.09 -11.60 30.70
CA ARG A 244 -6.66 -11.84 30.98
C ARG A 244 -6.11 -13.02 30.17
N LYS A 245 -6.93 -14.04 29.93
CA LYS A 245 -6.56 -15.18 29.09
C LYS A 245 -6.35 -14.76 27.63
N GLU A 246 -7.29 -14.02 27.04
CA GLU A 246 -7.21 -13.54 25.66
C GLU A 246 -6.00 -12.60 25.47
N TRP A 247 -5.67 -11.74 26.44
CA TRP A 247 -4.45 -10.94 26.43
C TRP A 247 -3.18 -11.81 26.46
N SER A 248 -3.15 -12.85 27.29
CA SER A 248 -2.02 -13.79 27.35
C SER A 248 -1.86 -14.56 26.04
N GLU A 249 -2.97 -14.95 25.40
CA GLU A 249 -2.98 -15.66 24.12
C GLU A 249 -2.59 -14.75 22.94
N SER A 250 -2.80 -13.43 23.04
CA SER A 250 -2.47 -12.46 21.99
C SER A 250 -1.02 -11.94 22.05
N ALA A 251 -0.38 -11.94 23.22
CA ALA A 251 0.90 -11.26 23.43
C ALA A 251 2.04 -11.76 22.50
N LEU A 252 2.25 -13.08 22.43
CA LEU A 252 3.27 -13.66 21.54
C LEU A 252 2.92 -13.50 20.05
N PRO A 253 1.67 -13.75 19.60
CA PRO A 253 1.24 -13.43 18.25
C PRO A 253 1.49 -11.98 17.85
N ILE A 254 1.18 -11.02 18.71
CA ILE A 254 1.47 -9.59 18.48
C ILE A 254 2.97 -9.38 18.27
N THR A 255 3.81 -9.92 19.13
CA THR A 255 5.28 -9.76 19.02
C THR A 255 5.81 -10.35 17.72
N ARG A 256 5.42 -11.59 17.39
CA ARG A 256 5.84 -12.25 16.14
C ARG A 256 5.29 -11.54 14.92
N GLY A 257 4.02 -11.13 14.94
CA GLY A 257 3.38 -10.36 13.88
C GLY A 257 4.08 -9.02 13.63
N THR A 258 4.47 -8.31 14.70
CA THR A 258 5.23 -7.05 14.62
C THR A 258 6.55 -7.23 13.86
N LEU A 259 7.37 -8.19 14.27
CA LEU A 259 8.69 -8.41 13.65
C LEU A 259 8.56 -8.89 12.21
N LEU A 260 7.70 -9.88 11.99
CA LEU A 260 7.44 -10.44 10.67
C LEU A 260 6.90 -9.39 9.70
N GLY A 261 5.88 -8.67 10.14
CA GLY A 261 5.23 -7.63 9.33
C GLY A 261 6.19 -6.54 8.92
N PHE A 262 6.98 -6.04 9.88
CA PHE A 262 7.97 -4.99 9.59
C PHE A 262 9.01 -5.43 8.56
N ILE A 263 9.58 -6.64 8.72
CA ILE A 263 10.58 -7.18 7.78
C ILE A 263 10.00 -7.32 6.38
N ILE A 264 8.78 -7.88 6.27
CA ILE A 264 8.10 -8.03 4.99
C ILE A 264 7.72 -6.66 4.40
N GLY A 265 7.36 -5.69 5.25
CA GLY A 265 6.96 -4.34 4.84
C GLY A 265 8.03 -3.57 4.07
N ILE A 266 9.30 -3.78 4.39
CA ILE A 266 10.44 -3.16 3.69
C ILE A 266 10.57 -3.70 2.25
N ILE A 267 10.05 -4.90 2.00
CA ILE A 267 10.19 -5.59 0.72
C ILE A 267 9.13 -5.10 -0.26
N PRO A 268 9.48 -4.73 -1.50
CA PRO A 268 8.50 -4.33 -2.50
C PRO A 268 7.47 -5.42 -2.80
N GLY A 269 6.21 -5.04 -2.93
CA GLY A 269 5.11 -5.95 -3.25
C GLY A 269 3.84 -5.68 -2.43
N SER A 270 2.94 -6.68 -2.36
CA SER A 270 1.75 -6.62 -1.50
C SER A 270 2.09 -7.01 -0.06
N ALA A 271 3.07 -6.34 0.53
CA ALA A 271 3.71 -6.71 1.79
C ALA A 271 2.71 -6.86 2.95
N HIS A 272 1.74 -5.96 3.06
CA HIS A 272 0.69 -5.99 4.09
C HIS A 272 -0.23 -7.21 3.96
N VAL A 273 -0.55 -7.66 2.73
CA VAL A 273 -1.33 -8.88 2.49
C VAL A 273 -0.51 -10.11 2.85
N ILE A 274 0.70 -10.21 2.30
CA ILE A 274 1.60 -11.35 2.51
C ILE A 274 1.93 -11.53 4.00
N SER A 275 2.21 -10.45 4.71
CA SER A 275 2.52 -10.49 6.15
C SER A 275 1.36 -11.00 6.98
N SER A 276 0.13 -10.59 6.67
CA SER A 276 -1.08 -11.06 7.33
C SER A 276 -1.28 -12.56 7.13
N PHE A 277 -1.20 -13.06 5.89
CA PHE A 277 -1.33 -14.47 5.57
C PHE A 277 -0.24 -15.33 6.21
N LEU A 278 1.02 -14.88 6.10
CA LEU A 278 2.15 -15.60 6.66
C LEU A 278 2.10 -15.63 8.20
N SER A 279 1.71 -14.53 8.81
CA SER A 279 1.50 -14.47 10.27
C SER A 279 0.44 -15.48 10.70
N TYR A 280 -0.71 -15.54 10.02
CA TYR A 280 -1.76 -16.53 10.32
C TYR A 280 -1.23 -17.96 10.21
N ALA A 281 -0.50 -18.26 9.13
CA ALA A 281 0.04 -19.60 8.91
C ALA A 281 1.07 -20.00 10.00
N ILE A 282 1.95 -19.07 10.40
CA ILE A 282 2.93 -19.27 11.47
C ILE A 282 2.21 -19.48 12.79
N GLU A 283 1.26 -18.60 13.16
CA GLU A 283 0.53 -18.71 14.41
C GLU A 283 -0.20 -20.05 14.52
N ARG A 284 -0.86 -20.49 13.45
CA ARG A 284 -1.50 -21.81 13.41
C ARG A 284 -0.49 -22.95 13.58
N ARG A 285 0.70 -22.85 12.98
CA ARG A 285 1.74 -23.89 13.05
C ARG A 285 2.40 -24.00 14.42
N VAL A 286 2.63 -22.85 15.09
CA VAL A 286 3.30 -22.82 16.40
C VAL A 286 2.33 -22.94 17.58
N SER A 287 1.02 -22.90 17.32
CA SER A 287 -0.01 -23.02 18.33
C SER A 287 -0.03 -24.42 18.95
N LYS A 288 -0.28 -24.46 20.25
CA LYS A 288 -0.61 -25.71 20.96
C LYS A 288 -1.99 -26.26 20.61
N HIS A 289 -2.86 -25.43 20.02
CA HIS A 289 -4.25 -25.72 19.69
C HIS A 289 -4.58 -25.31 18.24
N PRO A 290 -3.92 -25.90 17.22
CA PRO A 290 -4.14 -25.54 15.82
C PRO A 290 -5.57 -25.80 15.33
N GLU A 291 -6.31 -26.67 16.02
CA GLU A 291 -7.72 -26.99 15.75
C GLU A 291 -8.70 -25.87 16.10
N GLN A 292 -8.27 -24.87 16.85
CA GLN A 292 -9.08 -23.68 17.19
C GLN A 292 -9.06 -22.63 16.07
N PHE A 293 -8.06 -22.65 15.18
CA PHE A 293 -8.01 -21.76 14.03
C PHE A 293 -9.15 -22.05 13.06
N GLY A 294 -9.79 -20.98 12.62
CA GLY A 294 -11.05 -21.05 11.88
C GLY A 294 -12.31 -21.13 12.77
N LYS A 295 -12.12 -21.23 14.09
CA LYS A 295 -13.21 -21.33 15.07
C LYS A 295 -13.17 -20.22 16.13
N GLY A 296 -12.38 -19.19 15.92
CA GLY A 296 -12.24 -18.02 16.79
C GLY A 296 -11.02 -18.09 17.71
N ALA A 297 -9.88 -18.47 17.16
CA ALA A 297 -8.59 -18.40 17.82
C ALA A 297 -8.15 -16.93 17.95
N VAL A 298 -7.84 -16.49 19.17
CA VAL A 298 -7.35 -15.13 19.44
C VAL A 298 -6.08 -14.83 18.66
N ALA A 299 -5.16 -15.78 18.59
CA ALA A 299 -3.92 -15.66 17.82
C ALA A 299 -4.15 -15.46 16.32
N GLY A 300 -5.26 -16.01 15.77
CA GLY A 300 -5.67 -15.86 14.38
C GLY A 300 -6.18 -14.45 14.02
N VAL A 301 -6.42 -13.61 15.03
CA VAL A 301 -6.71 -12.16 14.89
C VAL A 301 -5.47 -11.34 15.21
N ALA A 302 -4.86 -11.60 16.37
CA ALA A 302 -3.77 -10.80 16.93
C ALA A 302 -2.53 -10.73 16.00
N GLY A 303 -2.05 -11.88 15.52
CA GLY A 303 -0.88 -11.97 14.67
C GLY A 303 -1.06 -11.26 13.31
N PRO A 304 -2.07 -11.65 12.51
CA PRO A 304 -2.32 -11.06 11.20
C PRO A 304 -2.54 -9.55 11.21
N GLU A 305 -3.34 -9.04 12.16
CA GLU A 305 -3.61 -7.60 12.26
C GLU A 305 -2.39 -6.79 12.64
N THR A 306 -1.60 -7.30 13.57
CA THR A 306 -0.34 -6.67 13.95
C THR A 306 0.65 -6.69 12.78
N ALA A 307 0.76 -7.82 12.07
CA ALA A 307 1.67 -7.95 10.94
C ALA A 307 1.29 -7.03 9.78
N ASN A 308 0.01 -6.89 9.49
CA ASN A 308 -0.50 -5.98 8.48
C ASN A 308 -0.05 -4.53 8.76
N ASN A 309 -0.30 -4.03 9.97
CA ASN A 309 0.02 -2.64 10.33
C ASN A 309 1.53 -2.40 10.46
N ALA A 310 2.29 -3.38 10.96
CA ALA A 310 3.75 -3.31 10.97
C ALA A 310 4.34 -3.27 9.55
N ALA A 311 3.76 -4.02 8.60
CA ALA A 311 4.17 -4.00 7.21
C ALA A 311 3.85 -2.66 6.53
N SER A 312 2.68 -2.09 6.83
CA SER A 312 2.27 -0.80 6.29
C SER A 312 3.23 0.33 6.71
N THR A 313 3.68 0.32 7.95
CA THR A 313 4.69 1.29 8.43
C THR A 313 6.09 0.96 7.92
N GLY A 314 6.45 -0.32 7.80
CA GLY A 314 7.71 -0.77 7.22
C GLY A 314 7.91 -0.29 5.78
N ALA A 315 6.83 -0.17 5.01
CA ALA A 315 6.84 0.30 3.64
C ALA A 315 7.33 1.75 3.47
N PHE A 316 7.26 2.57 4.52
CA PHE A 316 7.76 3.94 4.50
C PHE A 316 9.29 4.04 4.63
N VAL A 317 9.97 2.99 5.09
CA VAL A 317 11.44 3.00 5.19
C VAL A 317 12.07 3.20 3.81
N PRO A 318 11.86 2.32 2.81
CA PRO A 318 12.40 2.54 1.48
C PRO A 318 11.76 3.73 0.76
N LEU A 319 10.49 4.03 1.01
CA LEU A 319 9.82 5.19 0.44
C LEU A 319 10.56 6.48 0.79
N LEU A 320 10.73 6.77 2.06
CA LEU A 320 11.28 8.04 2.54
C LEU A 320 12.80 8.12 2.42
N ALA A 321 13.52 7.01 2.67
CA ALA A 321 14.98 7.01 2.67
C ALA A 321 15.59 6.83 1.26
N LEU A 322 14.91 6.10 0.37
CA LEU A 322 15.42 5.76 -0.96
C LEU A 322 14.60 6.38 -2.10
N GLY A 323 13.39 6.87 -1.82
CA GLY A 323 12.46 7.35 -2.84
C GLY A 323 11.85 6.23 -3.68
N ILE A 324 11.77 5.00 -3.14
CA ILE A 324 11.30 3.83 -3.86
C ILE A 324 9.94 3.40 -3.33
N PRO A 325 8.92 3.35 -4.19
CA PRO A 325 7.64 2.82 -3.79
C PRO A 325 7.72 1.30 -3.64
N THR A 326 7.31 0.79 -2.48
CA THR A 326 7.23 -0.64 -2.21
C THR A 326 5.86 -1.22 -2.52
N SER A 327 4.86 -0.38 -2.72
CA SER A 327 3.49 -0.78 -3.00
C SER A 327 2.81 0.27 -3.88
N PRO A 328 1.67 -0.06 -4.50
CA PRO A 328 0.87 0.93 -5.24
C PRO A 328 0.44 2.12 -4.41
N ILE A 329 0.16 1.90 -3.12
CA ILE A 329 -0.20 2.96 -2.17
C ILE A 329 0.96 3.93 -2.00
N THR A 330 2.16 3.41 -1.75
CA THR A 330 3.36 4.24 -1.61
C THR A 330 3.75 4.93 -2.92
N ALA A 331 3.43 4.34 -4.08
CA ALA A 331 3.60 5.01 -5.38
C ALA A 331 2.69 6.24 -5.52
N VAL A 332 1.42 6.12 -5.15
CA VAL A 332 0.50 7.26 -5.15
C VAL A 332 0.95 8.34 -4.16
N LEU A 333 1.49 7.95 -2.99
CA LEU A 333 2.05 8.89 -2.02
C LEU A 333 3.29 9.63 -2.55
N ILE A 334 4.17 8.95 -3.31
CA ILE A 334 5.27 9.63 -4.03
C ILE A 334 4.69 10.66 -4.98
N GLY A 335 3.70 10.27 -5.79
CA GLY A 335 3.04 11.18 -6.71
C GLY A 335 2.45 12.41 -6.00
N ALA A 336 1.80 12.20 -4.86
CA ALA A 336 1.30 13.29 -4.04
C ALA A 336 2.40 14.27 -3.59
N LEU A 337 3.52 13.76 -3.09
CA LEU A 337 4.66 14.60 -2.68
C LEU A 337 5.29 15.34 -3.86
N MET A 338 5.45 14.68 -5.01
CA MET A 338 6.00 15.30 -6.22
C MET A 338 5.13 16.46 -6.71
N ILE A 339 3.80 16.33 -6.67
CA ILE A 339 2.86 17.40 -7.02
C ILE A 339 3.02 18.61 -6.09
N HIS A 340 3.32 18.37 -4.82
CA HIS A 340 3.62 19.43 -3.84
C HIS A 340 5.07 19.95 -3.92
N GLY A 341 5.84 19.57 -4.96
CA GLY A 341 7.21 20.03 -5.17
C GLY A 341 8.25 19.38 -4.25
N VAL A 342 7.88 18.30 -3.56
CA VAL A 342 8.77 17.60 -2.63
C VAL A 342 9.29 16.31 -3.27
N SER A 343 10.60 16.27 -3.53
CA SER A 343 11.27 15.06 -4.00
C SER A 343 11.49 14.08 -2.86
N VAL A 344 11.02 12.85 -3.04
CA VAL A 344 11.18 11.77 -2.06
C VAL A 344 12.52 11.06 -2.29
N GLY A 345 13.20 10.71 -1.22
CA GLY A 345 14.45 9.98 -1.32
C GLY A 345 15.52 10.48 -0.36
N PRO A 346 16.81 10.19 -0.64
CA PRO A 346 17.90 10.42 0.31
C PRO A 346 18.08 11.88 0.75
N THR A 347 17.74 12.83 -0.13
CA THR A 347 17.89 14.25 0.15
C THR A 347 16.76 14.81 1.01
N LEU A 348 15.60 14.15 1.05
CA LEU A 348 14.40 14.60 1.76
C LEU A 348 14.66 14.96 3.23
N VAL A 349 15.47 14.15 3.91
CA VAL A 349 15.79 14.35 5.34
C VAL A 349 16.54 15.68 5.57
N ASN A 350 17.36 16.09 4.58
CA ASN A 350 18.22 17.26 4.67
C ASN A 350 17.58 18.51 4.04
N GLU A 351 16.90 18.36 2.90
CA GLU A 351 16.31 19.48 2.14
C GLU A 351 14.95 19.92 2.72
N HIS A 352 14.15 18.95 3.21
CA HIS A 352 12.84 19.18 3.80
C HIS A 352 12.67 18.45 5.14
N PRO A 353 13.50 18.79 6.17
CA PRO A 353 13.46 18.12 7.47
C PRO A 353 12.12 18.28 8.20
N ASP A 354 11.43 19.39 7.99
CA ASP A 354 10.09 19.66 8.51
C ASP A 354 9.05 18.69 7.94
N VAL A 355 9.09 18.43 6.63
CA VAL A 355 8.21 17.46 5.97
C VAL A 355 8.53 16.05 6.45
N PHE A 356 9.79 15.65 6.43
CA PHE A 356 10.21 14.29 6.82
C PHE A 356 9.88 14.01 8.29
N TRP A 357 10.37 14.86 9.21
CA TRP A 357 10.19 14.60 10.64
C TRP A 357 8.78 14.90 11.10
N GLY A 358 8.11 15.89 10.48
CA GLY A 358 6.68 16.17 10.70
C GLY A 358 5.83 14.97 10.31
N PHE A 359 6.13 14.35 9.17
CA PHE A 359 5.47 13.12 8.74
C PHE A 359 5.73 11.96 9.73
N VAL A 360 6.98 11.68 10.09
CA VAL A 360 7.33 10.60 11.03
C VAL A 360 6.65 10.80 12.38
N ALA A 361 6.65 12.02 12.91
CA ALA A 361 5.96 12.35 14.16
C ALA A 361 4.44 12.20 14.04
N SER A 362 3.87 12.59 12.89
CA SER A 362 2.43 12.41 12.64
C SER A 362 1.99 10.96 12.63
N MET A 363 2.88 10.03 12.25
CA MET A 363 2.58 8.59 12.32
C MET A 363 2.39 8.11 13.76
N TYR A 364 3.17 8.60 14.73
CA TYR A 364 2.95 8.29 16.14
C TYR A 364 1.61 8.85 16.62
N VAL A 365 1.33 10.11 16.28
CA VAL A 365 0.10 10.80 16.66
C VAL A 365 -1.11 10.14 16.00
N GLY A 366 -1.05 9.88 14.71
CA GLY A 366 -2.12 9.25 13.94
C GLY A 366 -2.41 7.82 14.41
N ASN A 367 -1.37 7.03 14.71
CA ASN A 367 -1.54 5.68 15.21
C ASN A 367 -2.23 5.65 16.59
N LEU A 368 -1.91 6.62 17.46
CA LEU A 368 -2.61 6.81 18.74
C LEU A 368 -4.06 7.26 18.50
N MET A 369 -4.29 8.22 17.60
CA MET A 369 -5.64 8.66 17.22
C MET A 369 -6.50 7.51 16.72
N LEU A 370 -5.93 6.61 15.90
CA LEU A 370 -6.65 5.44 15.39
C LEU A 370 -7.07 4.48 16.48
N LEU A 371 -6.21 4.23 17.47
CA LEU A 371 -6.58 3.42 18.62
C LEU A 371 -7.76 4.05 19.38
N LEU A 372 -7.70 5.36 19.62
CA LEU A 372 -8.74 6.11 20.32
C LEU A 372 -10.04 6.23 19.51
N LEU A 373 -9.97 6.30 18.17
CA LEU A 373 -11.15 6.38 17.31
C LEU A 373 -11.84 5.01 17.15
N ASN A 374 -11.06 3.96 16.89
CA ASN A 374 -11.64 2.68 16.49
C ASN A 374 -12.30 1.91 17.64
N LEU A 375 -11.89 2.12 18.89
CA LEU A 375 -12.50 1.42 20.03
C LEU A 375 -13.83 2.06 20.45
N PRO A 376 -13.91 3.36 20.82
CA PRO A 376 -15.18 3.94 21.28
C PRO A 376 -16.16 4.22 20.14
N LEU A 377 -15.68 4.54 18.91
CA LEU A 377 -16.54 4.91 17.79
C LEU A 377 -16.97 3.71 16.93
N VAL A 378 -16.68 2.47 17.33
CA VAL A 378 -17.08 1.27 16.57
C VAL A 378 -18.56 1.25 16.23
N SER A 379 -19.42 1.72 17.15
CA SER A 379 -20.87 1.78 16.92
C SER A 379 -21.25 2.79 15.85
N VAL A 380 -20.49 3.88 15.72
CA VAL A 380 -20.68 4.88 14.65
C VAL A 380 -20.29 4.28 13.31
N PHE A 381 -19.15 3.61 13.24
CA PHE A 381 -18.68 2.95 12.01
C PHE A 381 -19.63 1.84 11.56
N VAL A 382 -20.20 1.08 12.49
CA VAL A 382 -21.26 0.10 12.19
C VAL A 382 -22.49 0.77 11.55
N THR A 383 -22.81 1.99 11.95
CA THR A 383 -23.94 2.73 11.35
C THR A 383 -23.66 3.13 9.91
N VAL A 384 -22.41 3.50 9.59
CA VAL A 384 -21.97 3.84 8.23
C VAL A 384 -22.12 2.64 7.29
N LEU A 385 -21.89 1.42 7.77
CA LEU A 385 -22.09 0.18 6.99
C LEU A 385 -23.54 -0.03 6.51
N ARG A 386 -24.50 0.68 7.10
CA ARG A 386 -25.91 0.60 6.70
C ARG A 386 -26.27 1.54 5.56
N ILE A 387 -25.35 2.44 5.15
CA ILE A 387 -25.61 3.37 4.04
C ILE A 387 -25.60 2.58 2.73
N PRO A 388 -26.69 2.62 1.94
CA PRO A 388 -26.73 1.94 0.66
C PRO A 388 -25.69 2.50 -0.32
N TYR A 389 -25.01 1.64 -1.03
CA TYR A 389 -24.04 2.01 -2.06
C TYR A 389 -24.62 2.90 -3.17
N ALA A 390 -25.95 2.80 -3.39
CA ALA A 390 -26.66 3.64 -4.35
C ALA A 390 -26.51 5.16 -4.07
N TYR A 391 -26.27 5.56 -2.82
CA TYR A 391 -26.02 6.95 -2.46
C TYR A 391 -24.52 7.28 -2.44
N LEU A 392 -23.69 6.31 -2.04
CA LEU A 392 -22.23 6.52 -1.93
C LEU A 392 -21.57 6.66 -3.31
N TYR A 393 -21.92 5.81 -4.28
CA TYR A 393 -21.26 5.80 -5.59
C TYR A 393 -21.41 7.11 -6.37
N PRO A 394 -22.60 7.70 -6.53
CA PRO A 394 -22.73 8.99 -7.21
C PRO A 394 -21.93 10.11 -6.54
N MET A 395 -21.91 10.14 -5.21
CA MET A 395 -21.11 11.12 -4.45
C MET A 395 -19.61 10.95 -4.70
N ILE A 396 -19.12 9.73 -4.65
CA ILE A 396 -17.69 9.45 -4.89
C ILE A 396 -17.31 9.84 -6.32
N ILE A 397 -18.12 9.45 -7.32
CA ILE A 397 -17.88 9.81 -8.73
C ILE A 397 -17.83 11.33 -8.90
N MET A 398 -18.76 12.05 -8.30
CA MET A 398 -18.78 13.52 -8.32
C MET A 398 -17.50 14.11 -7.74
N PHE A 399 -17.04 13.63 -6.57
CA PHE A 399 -15.80 14.08 -5.96
C PHE A 399 -14.58 13.74 -6.82
N CYS A 400 -14.55 12.56 -7.45
CA CYS A 400 -13.49 12.19 -8.39
C CYS A 400 -13.39 13.16 -9.56
N ILE A 401 -14.54 13.49 -10.20
CA ILE A 401 -14.57 14.40 -11.34
C ILE A 401 -14.11 15.80 -10.94
N ILE A 402 -14.68 16.36 -9.88
CA ILE A 402 -14.33 17.70 -9.38
C ILE A 402 -12.85 17.73 -9.01
N GLY A 403 -12.40 16.75 -8.22
CA GLY A 403 -11.04 16.71 -7.72
C GLY A 403 -9.99 16.56 -8.82
N VAL A 404 -10.21 15.67 -9.80
CA VAL A 404 -9.28 15.50 -10.92
C VAL A 404 -9.23 16.75 -11.79
N TYR A 405 -10.36 17.40 -12.02
CA TYR A 405 -10.40 18.65 -12.77
C TYR A 405 -9.61 19.77 -12.06
N GLU A 406 -9.72 19.88 -10.73
CA GLU A 406 -9.10 20.94 -9.94
C GLU A 406 -7.55 20.88 -9.95
N VAL A 407 -6.96 19.69 -10.16
CA VAL A 407 -5.50 19.49 -10.16
C VAL A 407 -4.80 20.39 -11.19
N ASN A 408 -5.23 20.32 -12.45
CA ASN A 408 -4.62 21.03 -13.56
C ASN A 408 -5.60 21.94 -14.29
N ASN A 409 -6.85 22.08 -13.81
CA ASN A 409 -7.96 22.70 -14.51
C ASN A 409 -8.17 22.14 -15.92
N SER A 410 -7.91 20.84 -16.10
CA SER A 410 -7.88 20.15 -17.39
C SER A 410 -9.06 19.20 -17.54
N VAL A 411 -9.85 19.40 -18.61
CA VAL A 411 -10.90 18.47 -19.02
C VAL A 411 -10.28 17.18 -19.58
N VAL A 412 -9.08 17.25 -20.14
CA VAL A 412 -8.36 16.07 -20.63
C VAL A 412 -8.03 15.11 -19.50
N ASP A 413 -7.66 15.60 -18.32
CA ASP A 413 -7.43 14.77 -17.13
C ASP A 413 -8.70 14.04 -16.69
N VAL A 414 -9.86 14.69 -16.78
CA VAL A 414 -11.15 14.03 -16.51
C VAL A 414 -11.41 12.91 -17.52
N TRP A 415 -11.13 13.12 -18.81
CA TRP A 415 -11.26 12.06 -19.82
C TRP A 415 -10.27 10.92 -19.57
N ILE A 416 -9.02 11.22 -19.21
CA ILE A 416 -8.04 10.20 -18.83
C ILE A 416 -8.57 9.39 -17.65
N MET A 417 -9.11 10.03 -16.61
CA MET A 417 -9.70 9.37 -15.46
C MET A 417 -10.86 8.44 -15.86
N LEU A 418 -11.76 8.91 -16.72
CA LEU A 418 -12.92 8.11 -17.17
C LEU A 418 -12.46 6.89 -17.98
N ILE A 419 -11.53 7.08 -18.91
CA ILE A 419 -10.94 6.00 -19.71
C ILE A 419 -10.24 4.98 -18.79
N MET A 420 -9.42 5.46 -17.85
CA MET A 420 -8.72 4.59 -16.90
C MET A 420 -9.69 3.90 -15.95
N GLY A 421 -10.84 4.47 -15.65
CA GLY A 421 -11.91 3.80 -14.90
C GLY A 421 -12.48 2.59 -15.64
N VAL A 422 -12.76 2.74 -16.93
CA VAL A 422 -13.19 1.63 -17.79
C VAL A 422 -12.08 0.59 -17.95
N VAL A 423 -10.84 1.03 -18.14
CA VAL A 423 -9.66 0.15 -18.20
C VAL A 423 -9.49 -0.62 -16.89
N GLY A 424 -9.61 0.05 -15.75
CA GLY A 424 -9.52 -0.58 -14.41
C GLY A 424 -10.59 -1.66 -14.21
N TYR A 425 -11.83 -1.38 -14.63
CA TYR A 425 -12.90 -2.38 -14.63
C TYR A 425 -12.57 -3.58 -15.52
N ALA A 426 -12.11 -3.33 -16.76
CA ALA A 426 -11.75 -4.39 -17.69
C ALA A 426 -10.59 -5.25 -17.18
N LEU A 427 -9.53 -4.61 -16.66
CA LEU A 427 -8.37 -5.31 -16.10
C LEU A 427 -8.78 -6.28 -15.00
N ARG A 428 -9.63 -5.84 -14.06
CA ARG A 428 -10.13 -6.71 -12.98
C ARG A 428 -10.99 -7.85 -13.50
N LYS A 429 -11.83 -7.59 -14.49
CA LYS A 429 -12.67 -8.63 -15.11
C LYS A 429 -11.84 -9.74 -15.76
N PHE A 430 -10.63 -9.44 -16.22
CA PHE A 430 -9.68 -10.38 -16.81
C PHE A 430 -8.58 -10.84 -15.85
N ASP A 431 -8.74 -10.61 -14.54
CA ASP A 431 -7.77 -10.97 -13.49
C ASP A 431 -6.37 -10.35 -13.68
N PHE A 432 -6.32 -9.12 -14.21
CA PHE A 432 -5.11 -8.31 -14.21
C PHE A 432 -5.12 -7.36 -13.02
N ASP A 433 -4.00 -7.30 -12.29
CA ASP A 433 -3.80 -6.30 -11.24
C ASP A 433 -3.36 -4.96 -11.88
N PRO A 434 -4.13 -3.88 -11.73
CA PRO A 434 -3.75 -2.56 -12.26
C PRO A 434 -2.63 -1.87 -11.46
N ALA A 435 -2.28 -2.38 -10.29
CA ALA A 435 -1.30 -1.76 -9.39
C ALA A 435 0.11 -1.64 -9.98
N PRO A 436 0.64 -2.66 -10.68
CA PRO A 436 1.95 -2.55 -11.36
C PRO A 436 2.00 -1.47 -12.45
N LEU A 437 0.86 -1.18 -13.10
CA LEU A 437 0.78 -0.10 -14.10
C LEU A 437 1.03 1.27 -13.45
N VAL A 438 0.38 1.57 -12.34
CA VAL A 438 0.60 2.85 -11.64
C VAL A 438 2.01 2.94 -11.08
N LEU A 439 2.55 1.84 -10.56
CA LEU A 439 3.95 1.81 -10.11
C LEU A 439 4.91 2.09 -11.27
N GLY A 440 4.69 1.46 -12.43
CA GLY A 440 5.47 1.71 -13.65
C GLY A 440 5.39 3.16 -14.09
N LEU A 441 4.20 3.76 -14.09
CA LEU A 441 3.98 5.16 -14.42
C LEU A 441 4.81 6.10 -13.50
N VAL A 442 4.76 5.87 -12.19
CA VAL A 442 5.49 6.70 -11.21
C VAL A 442 7.00 6.55 -11.32
N ILE A 443 7.47 5.33 -11.56
CA ILE A 443 8.91 5.04 -11.64
C ILE A 443 9.49 5.48 -13.00
N SER A 444 8.68 5.53 -14.06
CA SER A 444 9.13 5.75 -15.43
C SER A 444 10.08 6.94 -15.61
N PRO A 445 9.75 8.15 -15.14
CA PRO A 445 10.64 9.31 -15.32
C PRO A 445 11.99 9.12 -14.62
N ILE A 446 11.98 8.55 -13.41
CA ILE A 446 13.19 8.34 -12.59
C ILE A 446 14.07 7.25 -13.23
N LEU A 447 13.45 6.15 -13.67
CA LEU A 447 14.14 5.02 -14.31
C LEU A 447 14.76 5.45 -15.65
N GLU A 448 14.00 6.16 -16.50
CA GLU A 448 14.50 6.64 -17.77
C GLU A 448 15.68 7.60 -17.58
N GLN A 449 15.52 8.58 -16.70
CA GLN A 449 16.57 9.56 -16.41
C GLN A 449 17.84 8.88 -15.89
N SER A 450 17.72 7.99 -14.92
CA SER A 450 18.85 7.29 -14.33
C SER A 450 19.53 6.36 -15.33
N LEU A 451 18.75 5.64 -16.16
CA LEU A 451 19.28 4.75 -17.19
C LEU A 451 20.07 5.54 -18.24
N ARG A 452 19.50 6.64 -18.76
CA ARG A 452 20.13 7.47 -19.77
C ARG A 452 21.39 8.16 -19.25
N GLN A 453 21.34 8.71 -18.02
CA GLN A 453 22.52 9.28 -17.37
C GLN A 453 23.63 8.23 -17.19
N SER A 454 23.28 7.01 -16.79
CA SER A 454 24.25 5.91 -16.66
C SER A 454 24.93 5.59 -17.99
N LEU A 455 24.16 5.55 -19.08
CA LEU A 455 24.71 5.29 -20.42
C LEU A 455 25.57 6.45 -20.92
N ILE A 456 25.20 7.70 -20.66
CA ILE A 456 26.02 8.88 -20.98
C ILE A 456 27.37 8.80 -20.22
N MET A 457 27.34 8.50 -18.91
CA MET A 457 28.56 8.35 -18.10
C MET A 457 29.51 7.27 -18.61
N SER A 458 28.98 6.24 -19.25
CA SER A 458 29.73 5.09 -19.75
C SER A 458 29.98 5.10 -21.26
N ASN A 459 29.68 6.22 -21.96
CA ASN A 459 29.73 6.31 -23.42
C ASN A 459 28.94 5.18 -24.13
N GLY A 460 27.75 4.85 -23.60
CA GLY A 460 26.87 3.82 -24.15
C GLY A 460 27.20 2.39 -23.70
N ASN A 461 28.12 2.18 -22.79
CA ASN A 461 28.49 0.85 -22.33
C ASN A 461 27.59 0.36 -21.19
N TYR A 462 26.76 -0.66 -21.46
CA TYR A 462 25.86 -1.28 -20.46
C TYR A 462 26.62 -2.02 -19.33
N PHE A 463 27.93 -2.29 -19.49
CA PHE A 463 28.72 -2.94 -18.44
C PHE A 463 28.84 -2.08 -17.18
N ILE A 464 28.49 -0.79 -17.24
CA ILE A 464 28.48 0.12 -16.09
C ILE A 464 27.65 -0.43 -14.91
N PHE A 465 26.55 -1.12 -15.18
CA PHE A 465 25.70 -1.73 -14.16
C PHE A 465 26.36 -2.89 -13.41
N PHE A 466 27.40 -3.48 -13.98
CA PHE A 466 28.16 -4.59 -13.40
C PHE A 466 29.56 -4.19 -12.92
N SER A 467 30.01 -2.97 -13.22
CA SER A 467 31.32 -2.47 -12.80
C SER A 467 31.35 -1.80 -11.44
N ARG A 468 30.20 -1.35 -10.96
CA ARG A 468 30.07 -0.65 -9.66
C ARG A 468 29.51 -1.61 -8.61
N PRO A 469 30.12 -1.68 -7.38
CA PRO A 469 29.81 -2.76 -6.42
C PRO A 469 28.35 -2.81 -5.98
N ILE A 470 27.71 -1.65 -5.71
CA ILE A 470 26.32 -1.58 -5.27
C ILE A 470 25.39 -1.99 -6.44
N SER A 471 25.59 -1.41 -7.62
CA SER A 471 24.82 -1.74 -8.81
C SER A 471 24.96 -3.21 -9.19
N LEU A 472 26.20 -3.77 -9.15
CA LEU A 472 26.47 -5.20 -9.37
C LEU A 472 25.65 -6.08 -8.42
N GLY A 473 25.67 -5.76 -7.12
CA GLY A 473 24.88 -6.51 -6.13
C GLY A 473 23.39 -6.50 -6.44
N LEU A 474 22.82 -5.33 -6.72
CA LEU A 474 21.42 -5.16 -7.05
C LEU A 474 21.03 -5.89 -8.36
N MET A 475 21.85 -5.77 -9.41
CA MET A 475 21.63 -6.48 -10.69
C MET A 475 21.75 -7.99 -10.56
N THR A 476 22.70 -8.47 -9.76
CA THR A 476 22.86 -9.91 -9.50
C THR A 476 21.63 -10.49 -8.81
N VAL A 477 21.08 -9.79 -7.79
CA VAL A 477 19.83 -10.18 -7.13
C VAL A 477 18.67 -10.15 -8.13
N SER A 478 18.57 -9.11 -8.95
CA SER A 478 17.54 -8.97 -9.98
C SER A 478 17.55 -10.13 -10.99
N LEU A 479 18.71 -10.48 -11.50
CA LEU A 479 18.88 -11.59 -12.43
C LEU A 479 18.61 -12.94 -11.75
N GLY A 480 19.02 -13.10 -10.49
CA GLY A 480 18.72 -14.28 -9.69
C GLY A 480 17.22 -14.50 -9.52
N LEU A 481 16.47 -13.45 -9.19
CA LEU A 481 15.00 -13.50 -9.08
C LEU A 481 14.34 -13.85 -10.42
N LEU A 482 14.80 -13.25 -11.52
CA LEU A 482 14.29 -13.58 -12.85
C LEU A 482 14.59 -15.04 -13.23
N ALA A 483 15.79 -15.54 -12.92
CA ALA A 483 16.16 -16.93 -13.17
C ALA A 483 15.30 -17.89 -12.34
N LEU A 484 15.06 -17.60 -11.07
CA LEU A 484 14.18 -18.39 -10.20
C LEU A 484 12.73 -18.39 -10.73
N ALA A 485 12.24 -17.23 -11.17
CA ALA A 485 10.91 -17.12 -11.76
C ALA A 485 10.78 -17.91 -13.07
N ALA A 486 11.79 -17.82 -13.94
CA ALA A 486 11.83 -18.60 -15.19
C ALA A 486 11.91 -20.11 -14.91
N TYR A 487 12.71 -20.52 -13.93
CA TYR A 487 12.83 -21.92 -13.53
C TYR A 487 11.51 -22.47 -12.99
N SER A 488 10.83 -21.72 -12.10
CA SER A 488 9.52 -22.11 -11.57
C SER A 488 8.46 -22.24 -12.68
N PHE A 489 8.48 -21.34 -13.66
CA PHE A 489 7.57 -21.37 -14.80
C PHE A 489 7.81 -22.61 -15.69
N VAL A 490 9.07 -22.97 -15.94
CA VAL A 490 9.43 -24.17 -16.72
C VAL A 490 8.99 -25.44 -15.99
N LEU A 491 9.20 -25.52 -14.67
CA LEU A 491 8.76 -26.67 -13.87
C LEU A 491 7.24 -26.83 -13.86
N GLN A 492 6.49 -25.75 -13.68
CA GLN A 492 5.02 -25.80 -13.74
C GLN A 492 4.52 -26.26 -15.11
N ARG A 493 5.16 -25.82 -16.20
CA ARG A 493 4.83 -26.30 -17.55
C ARG A 493 5.16 -27.76 -17.74
N ALA A 494 6.26 -28.26 -17.18
CA ALA A 494 6.62 -29.68 -17.25
C ALA A 494 5.60 -30.56 -16.49
N ASP A 495 5.20 -30.13 -15.30
CA ASP A 495 4.18 -30.82 -14.49
C ASP A 495 2.80 -30.84 -15.18
N TRP A 496 2.42 -29.76 -15.85
CA TRP A 496 1.18 -29.65 -16.61
C TRP A 496 1.18 -30.58 -17.84
N ARG A 497 2.31 -30.65 -18.56
CA ARG A 497 2.48 -31.58 -19.68
C ARG A 497 2.41 -33.03 -19.23
N THR A 498 2.99 -33.34 -18.07
CA THR A 498 2.94 -34.68 -17.48
C THR A 498 1.51 -35.05 -17.04
N LYS A 499 0.77 -34.11 -16.48
CA LYS A 499 -0.65 -34.32 -16.14
C LYS A 499 -1.53 -34.49 -17.37
N LEU A 500 -1.32 -33.70 -18.44
CA LEU A 500 -2.03 -33.86 -19.71
C LEU A 500 -1.74 -35.18 -20.33
N ALA A 501 -0.48 -35.62 -20.38
CA ALA A 501 -0.11 -36.90 -20.92
C ALA A 501 -0.74 -38.09 -20.16
N LYS A 502 -0.89 -37.99 -18.83
CA LYS A 502 -1.60 -38.97 -18.00
C LYS A 502 -3.09 -38.97 -18.28
N VAL A 503 -3.71 -37.81 -18.49
CA VAL A 503 -5.13 -37.73 -18.87
C VAL A 503 -5.37 -38.34 -20.28
N GLU A 504 -4.49 -38.06 -21.25
CA GLU A 504 -4.54 -38.61 -22.59
C GLU A 504 -4.26 -40.12 -22.60
N ALA A 505 -3.45 -40.62 -21.67
CA ALA A 505 -3.18 -42.06 -21.50
C ALA A 505 -4.28 -42.83 -20.76
N GLY A 506 -5.35 -42.14 -20.29
CA GLY A 506 -6.44 -42.77 -19.56
C GLY A 506 -6.10 -43.16 -18.11
N GLU A 507 -4.95 -42.67 -17.57
CA GLU A 507 -4.48 -42.94 -16.21
C GLU A 507 -4.95 -41.81 -15.24
N ALA A 508 -6.14 -41.26 -15.41
CA ALA A 508 -6.72 -40.34 -14.44
C ALA A 508 -7.10 -41.13 -13.19
N GLU A 509 -6.42 -40.87 -12.09
CA GLU A 509 -6.79 -41.40 -10.79
C GLU A 509 -8.24 -41.01 -10.46
N THR A 510 -9.06 -42.03 -10.18
CA THR A 510 -10.42 -41.92 -9.63
C THR A 510 -10.40 -41.34 -8.21
#